data_2ad25da8dfdbb0c6929b82ef06aa5869
#
_entry.id   2ad25da8dfdbb0c6929b82ef06aa5869
#
_cell.length_a   1.000
_cell.length_b   1.000
_cell.length_c   1.000
_cell.angle_alpha   90.00
_cell.angle_beta   90.00
_cell.angle_gamma   90.00
#
_symmetry.space_group_name_H-M   'P 1'
#
loop_
_entity.id
_entity.type
_entity.pdbx_description
1 polymer ?
#
loop_
_entity_poly.entity_id
_entity_poly.type
_entity_poly.pdbx_seq_one_letter_code
_entity_poly.pdbx_strand_id
1 'polypeptide(L)'
;MSPRATFLLTLLGVLLVGIPLPLLTRKAECTPAAAVPADSMAEMETIYAALRFTGQPRSIRLRHSGGEWQELDTSLNQNEFELELPKQTTIELEIQAEWDDSALQAVSLTLEPTGREALMKTLWKEEGSSELHDIMTFTW
;
A
#
# COMPACT_ATOMS: atom_id res chain seq x y z
N MET A 1 39.60 50.34 17.19
CA MET A 1 38.34 50.32 16.43
C MET A 1 37.24 50.89 17.34
N SER A 2 36.45 51.85 16.86
CA SER A 2 35.40 52.38 17.70
C SER A 2 34.24 51.42 17.84
N PRO A 3 33.57 51.31 18.99
CA PRO A 3 32.47 50.36 19.22
C PRO A 3 31.32 50.55 18.22
N ARG A 4 31.21 51.69 17.58
CA ARG A 4 30.24 51.96 16.52
C ARG A 4 30.56 51.27 15.21
N ALA A 5 31.86 51.08 14.88
CA ALA A 5 32.28 50.40 13.67
C ALA A 5 32.05 48.89 13.76
N THR A 6 32.26 48.28 14.93
CA THR A 6 31.97 46.88 15.18
C THR A 6 30.47 46.58 15.12
N PHE A 7 29.64 47.45 15.65
CA PHE A 7 28.18 47.31 15.62
C PHE A 7 27.62 47.39 14.19
N LEU A 8 28.12 48.31 13.37
CA LEU A 8 27.73 48.45 11.97
C LEU A 8 28.14 47.24 11.14
N LEU A 9 29.30 46.64 11.41
CA LEU A 9 29.81 45.48 10.69
C LEU A 9 29.04 44.24 11.03
N THR A 10 28.64 44.05 12.28
CA THR A 10 27.78 42.93 12.70
C THR A 10 26.36 43.07 12.15
N LEU A 11 25.79 44.28 12.14
CA LEU A 11 24.49 44.56 11.58
C LEU A 11 24.45 44.24 10.07
N LEU A 12 25.51 44.66 9.35
CA LEU A 12 25.64 44.39 7.92
C LEU A 12 25.76 42.86 7.64
N GLY A 13 26.49 42.15 8.50
CA GLY A 13 26.63 40.69 8.39
C GLY A 13 25.30 39.94 8.56
N VAL A 14 24.50 40.35 9.56
CA VAL A 14 23.18 39.75 9.81
C VAL A 14 22.21 40.04 8.64
N LEU A 15 22.30 41.26 8.08
CA LEU A 15 21.43 41.67 6.96
C LEU A 15 21.79 40.89 5.67
N LEU A 16 23.07 40.62 5.44
CA LEU A 16 23.54 39.82 4.29
C LEU A 16 23.16 38.34 4.40
N VAL A 17 23.12 37.76 5.60
CA VAL A 17 22.72 36.37 5.83
C VAL A 17 21.19 36.23 5.80
N GLY A 18 20.45 37.27 6.21
CA GLY A 18 18.97 37.23 6.27
C GLY A 18 18.27 37.42 4.92
N ILE A 19 18.92 38.06 3.95
CA ILE A 19 18.31 38.34 2.63
C ILE A 19 18.07 37.09 1.77
N PRO A 20 18.93 36.08 1.76
CA PRO A 20 18.67 34.88 0.93
C PRO A 20 17.59 33.96 1.50
N LEU A 21 17.24 34.01 2.79
CA LEU A 21 16.24 33.17 3.42
C LEU A 21 14.83 33.26 2.80
N PRO A 22 14.27 34.46 2.53
CA PRO A 22 12.96 34.57 1.89
C PRO A 22 12.98 34.15 0.40
N LEU A 23 14.16 34.10 -0.26
CA LEU A 23 14.29 33.62 -1.63
C LEU A 23 14.31 32.08 -1.68
N LEU A 24 14.83 31.44 -0.63
CA LEU A 24 14.83 29.97 -0.50
C LEU A 24 13.47 29.45 -0.01
N THR A 25 12.70 30.26 0.70
CA THR A 25 11.34 29.93 1.16
C THR A 25 10.24 30.39 0.19
N ARG A 26 10.58 30.98 -0.96
CA ARG A 26 9.60 31.04 -2.05
C ARG A 26 9.21 29.62 -2.36
N LYS A 27 8.10 29.21 -1.76
CA LYS A 27 7.30 28.09 -2.17
C LYS A 27 7.31 28.14 -3.69
N ALA A 28 7.98 27.16 -4.31
CA ALA A 28 7.81 26.95 -5.73
C ALA A 28 6.30 26.92 -5.90
N GLU A 29 5.73 27.94 -6.54
CA GLU A 29 4.41 27.81 -7.09
C GLU A 29 4.53 26.55 -7.93
N CYS A 30 3.98 25.45 -7.41
CA CYS A 30 3.71 24.32 -8.23
C CYS A 30 2.92 24.90 -9.39
N THR A 31 3.59 25.14 -10.50
CA THR A 31 2.93 25.14 -11.78
C THR A 31 2.03 23.93 -11.70
N PRO A 32 0.69 24.06 -11.77
CA PRO A 32 -0.14 22.88 -11.77
C PRO A 32 0.46 22.02 -12.86
N ALA A 33 1.14 20.95 -12.45
CA ALA A 33 1.59 19.93 -13.36
C ALA A 33 0.36 19.68 -14.19
N ALA A 34 0.48 19.91 -15.50
CA ALA A 34 -0.61 19.72 -16.43
C ALA A 34 -1.30 18.46 -15.95
N ALA A 35 -2.56 18.59 -15.56
CA ALA A 35 -3.32 17.50 -15.02
C ALA A 35 -3.08 16.35 -15.99
N VAL A 36 -2.29 15.39 -15.57
CA VAL A 36 -2.19 14.12 -16.28
C VAL A 36 -3.64 13.72 -16.37
N PRO A 37 -4.20 13.61 -17.57
CA PRO A 37 -5.59 13.25 -17.70
C PRO A 37 -5.77 11.98 -16.90
N ALA A 38 -6.51 12.07 -15.79
CA ALA A 38 -6.83 10.97 -14.90
C ALA A 38 -7.88 10.07 -15.53
N ASP A 39 -7.77 9.86 -16.84
CA ASP A 39 -8.61 8.98 -17.66
C ASP A 39 -7.75 8.03 -18.50
N SER A 40 -6.67 7.55 -17.95
CA SER A 40 -6.27 6.19 -18.25
C SER A 40 -7.29 5.33 -17.49
N MET A 41 -8.41 4.98 -18.12
CA MET A 41 -9.23 3.84 -17.70
C MET A 41 -8.24 2.68 -17.59
N ALA A 42 -7.83 2.36 -16.39
CA ALA A 42 -6.94 1.22 -16.18
C ALA A 42 -7.68 0.03 -16.78
N GLU A 43 -7.07 -0.62 -17.77
CA GLU A 43 -7.65 -1.82 -18.38
C GLU A 43 -7.86 -2.82 -17.24
N MET A 44 -9.11 -3.16 -16.96
CA MET A 44 -9.45 -4.13 -15.92
C MET A 44 -9.27 -5.53 -16.50
N GLU A 45 -8.73 -6.41 -15.71
CA GLU A 45 -8.50 -7.81 -16.03
C GLU A 45 -9.21 -8.67 -15.00
N THR A 46 -9.95 -9.67 -15.46
CA THR A 46 -10.52 -10.70 -14.60
C THR A 46 -9.45 -11.73 -14.29
N ILE A 47 -9.13 -11.91 -13.01
CA ILE A 47 -8.12 -12.85 -12.51
C ILE A 47 -8.84 -13.92 -11.72
N TYR A 48 -8.59 -15.18 -12.07
CA TYR A 48 -9.06 -16.30 -11.27
C TYR A 48 -8.22 -16.38 -9.98
N ALA A 49 -8.90 -16.50 -8.85
CA ALA A 49 -8.29 -16.55 -7.54
C ALA A 49 -8.74 -17.78 -6.76
N ALA A 50 -7.78 -18.46 -6.15
CA ALA A 50 -8.04 -19.60 -5.27
C ALA A 50 -7.42 -19.32 -3.89
N LEU A 51 -8.26 -19.23 -2.87
CA LEU A 51 -7.86 -19.05 -1.48
C LEU A 51 -7.95 -20.38 -0.74
N ARG A 52 -6.90 -20.71 0.00
CA ARG A 52 -6.86 -21.86 0.92
C ARG A 52 -6.42 -21.41 2.29
N PHE A 53 -6.94 -22.04 3.32
CA PHE A 53 -6.54 -21.73 4.69
C PHE A 53 -6.46 -22.98 5.55
N THR A 54 -5.64 -22.93 6.59
CA THR A 54 -5.54 -23.96 7.62
C THR A 54 -6.46 -23.60 8.78
N GLY A 55 -7.02 -24.60 9.42
CA GLY A 55 -8.07 -24.40 10.41
C GLY A 55 -9.32 -23.81 9.75
N GLN A 56 -10.30 -23.46 10.57
CA GLN A 56 -11.51 -22.80 10.09
C GLN A 56 -11.53 -21.37 10.63
N PRO A 57 -11.29 -20.35 9.81
CA PRO A 57 -11.40 -18.97 10.27
C PRO A 57 -12.86 -18.64 10.55
N ARG A 58 -13.08 -17.81 11.54
CA ARG A 58 -14.38 -17.23 11.86
C ARG A 58 -14.84 -16.26 10.78
N SER A 59 -13.87 -15.48 10.27
CA SER A 59 -14.08 -14.55 9.16
C SER A 59 -12.82 -14.45 8.34
N ILE A 60 -12.98 -14.23 7.05
CA ILE A 60 -11.88 -13.91 6.14
C ILE A 60 -12.37 -12.90 5.12
N ARG A 61 -11.60 -11.85 4.92
CA ARG A 61 -11.91 -10.80 3.97
C ARG A 61 -10.66 -10.33 3.24
N LEU A 62 -10.88 -9.88 2.02
CA LEU A 62 -9.83 -9.47 1.10
C LEU A 62 -10.23 -8.15 0.46
N ARG A 63 -9.25 -7.29 0.17
CA ARG A 63 -9.43 -6.11 -0.68
C ARG A 63 -8.19 -5.83 -1.50
N HIS A 64 -8.39 -5.19 -2.63
CA HIS A 64 -7.33 -4.59 -3.44
C HIS A 64 -7.11 -3.14 -3.02
N SER A 65 -5.86 -2.72 -2.87
CA SER A 65 -5.39 -1.33 -2.63
C SER A 65 -6.45 -0.27 -2.38
N GLY A 66 -6.97 -0.18 -1.15
CA GLY A 66 -7.96 0.86 -0.78
C GLY A 66 -9.38 0.67 -1.32
N GLY A 67 -9.66 -0.47 -1.99
CA GLY A 67 -11.01 -0.86 -2.41
C GLY A 67 -11.91 -1.31 -1.26
N GLU A 68 -13.10 -1.77 -1.60
CA GLU A 68 -14.04 -2.33 -0.65
C GLU A 68 -13.59 -3.72 -0.19
N TRP A 69 -13.93 -4.07 1.06
CA TRP A 69 -13.70 -5.39 1.59
C TRP A 69 -14.70 -6.40 1.01
N GLN A 70 -14.18 -7.47 0.45
CA GLN A 70 -14.94 -8.62 0.01
C GLN A 70 -14.84 -9.70 1.09
N GLU A 71 -15.97 -10.08 1.67
CA GLU A 71 -16.05 -11.24 2.58
C GLU A 71 -16.05 -12.53 1.76
N LEU A 72 -15.29 -13.52 2.25
CA LEU A 72 -15.17 -14.83 1.62
C LEU A 72 -15.83 -15.89 2.50
N ASP A 73 -16.36 -16.94 1.85
CA ASP A 73 -16.98 -18.04 2.56
C ASP A 73 -15.93 -18.86 3.33
N THR A 74 -16.18 -19.10 4.61
CA THR A 74 -15.30 -19.90 5.49
C THR A 74 -15.81 -21.33 5.69
N SER A 75 -16.90 -21.70 5.08
CA SER A 75 -17.51 -23.03 5.24
C SER A 75 -16.67 -24.17 4.63
N LEU A 76 -15.86 -23.84 3.61
CA LEU A 76 -14.97 -24.76 2.94
C LEU A 76 -13.53 -24.30 3.11
N ASN A 77 -12.58 -25.24 3.22
CA ASN A 77 -11.15 -24.92 3.38
C ASN A 77 -10.50 -24.32 2.11
N GLN A 78 -11.27 -24.18 1.05
CA GLN A 78 -10.86 -23.59 -0.22
C GLN A 78 -12.02 -22.79 -0.80
N ASN A 79 -11.72 -21.60 -1.28
CA ASN A 79 -12.61 -20.73 -2.03
C ASN A 79 -12.00 -20.41 -3.39
N GLU A 80 -12.81 -20.49 -4.42
CA GLU A 80 -12.46 -20.10 -5.78
C GLU A 80 -13.40 -18.97 -6.20
N PHE A 81 -12.83 -17.87 -6.70
CA PHE A 81 -13.57 -16.67 -7.06
C PHE A 81 -12.83 -15.88 -8.13
N GLU A 82 -13.51 -14.95 -8.76
CA GLU A 82 -12.94 -14.06 -9.73
C GLU A 82 -12.74 -12.67 -9.11
N LEU A 83 -11.62 -12.06 -9.43
CA LEU A 83 -11.28 -10.69 -9.04
C LEU A 83 -11.16 -9.83 -10.29
N GLU A 84 -11.84 -8.68 -10.31
CA GLU A 84 -11.61 -7.65 -11.30
C GLU A 84 -10.55 -6.69 -10.78
N LEU A 85 -9.36 -6.74 -11.36
CA LEU A 85 -8.22 -5.95 -10.93
C LEU A 85 -7.64 -5.14 -12.10
N PRO A 86 -7.03 -3.98 -11.83
CA PRO A 86 -6.30 -3.26 -12.86
C PRO A 86 -5.20 -4.13 -13.44
N LYS A 87 -5.06 -4.13 -14.77
CA LYS A 87 -3.99 -4.85 -15.45
C LYS A 87 -2.63 -4.19 -15.15
N GLN A 88 -1.94 -4.73 -14.17
CA GLN A 88 -0.66 -4.22 -13.66
C GLN A 88 0.36 -5.37 -13.55
N THR A 89 1.63 -5.00 -13.51
CA THR A 89 2.72 -5.96 -13.26
C THR A 89 2.84 -6.33 -11.77
N THR A 90 2.32 -5.46 -10.90
CA THR A 90 2.34 -5.67 -9.45
C THR A 90 0.94 -5.42 -8.90
N ILE A 91 0.43 -6.38 -8.15
CA ILE A 91 -0.88 -6.33 -7.49
C ILE A 91 -0.67 -6.53 -6.00
N GLU A 92 -1.27 -5.67 -5.20
CA GLU A 92 -1.29 -5.76 -3.74
C GLU A 92 -2.69 -6.05 -3.25
N LEU A 93 -2.81 -7.14 -2.49
CA LEU A 93 -4.06 -7.58 -1.88
C LEU A 93 -3.89 -7.62 -0.37
N GLU A 94 -4.72 -6.89 0.33
CA GLU A 94 -4.78 -6.89 1.78
C GLU A 94 -5.74 -7.97 2.24
N ILE A 95 -5.29 -8.82 3.16
CA ILE A 95 -6.06 -9.94 3.71
C ILE A 95 -6.21 -9.74 5.21
N GLN A 96 -7.41 -9.94 5.68
CA GLN A 96 -7.70 -10.03 7.11
C GLN A 96 -8.48 -11.31 7.38
N ALA A 97 -8.00 -12.09 8.36
CA ALA A 97 -8.65 -13.32 8.78
C ALA A 97 -8.63 -13.44 10.30
N GLU A 98 -9.67 -13.99 10.88
CA GLU A 98 -9.83 -14.18 12.32
C GLU A 98 -10.15 -15.65 12.62
N TRP A 99 -9.54 -16.19 13.68
CA TRP A 99 -9.79 -17.55 14.20
C TRP A 99 -10.21 -17.49 15.67
N ASP A 100 -10.93 -18.50 16.09
CA ASP A 100 -11.32 -18.63 17.51
C ASP A 100 -10.18 -19.17 18.39
N ASP A 101 -9.09 -19.63 17.78
CA ASP A 101 -7.94 -20.20 18.47
C ASP A 101 -6.65 -19.42 18.21
N SER A 102 -5.65 -19.70 19.06
CA SER A 102 -4.30 -19.12 18.93
C SER A 102 -3.31 -20.07 18.25
N ALA A 103 -3.77 -21.17 17.65
CA ALA A 103 -2.91 -22.10 16.93
C ALA A 103 -2.26 -21.44 15.71
N LEU A 104 -1.13 -21.97 15.28
CA LEU A 104 -0.46 -21.50 14.06
C LEU A 104 -1.33 -21.82 12.85
N GLN A 105 -1.79 -20.80 12.16
CA GLN A 105 -2.66 -20.90 11.00
C GLN A 105 -2.05 -20.16 9.81
N ALA A 106 -2.47 -20.51 8.60
CA ALA A 106 -1.99 -19.90 7.37
C ALA A 106 -3.13 -19.64 6.39
N VAL A 107 -2.94 -18.63 5.57
CA VAL A 107 -3.77 -18.31 4.41
C VAL A 107 -2.89 -18.30 3.17
N SER A 108 -3.26 -19.09 2.15
CA SER A 108 -2.58 -19.14 0.86
C SER A 108 -3.53 -18.62 -0.22
N LEU A 109 -3.07 -17.68 -1.01
CA LEU A 109 -3.79 -17.14 -2.15
C LEU A 109 -3.02 -17.43 -3.43
N THR A 110 -3.68 -18.05 -4.39
CA THR A 110 -3.18 -18.25 -5.74
C THR A 110 -3.92 -17.31 -6.68
N LEU A 111 -3.19 -16.59 -7.52
CA LEU A 111 -3.75 -15.76 -8.59
C LEU A 111 -3.33 -16.33 -9.94
N GLU A 112 -4.32 -16.51 -10.84
CA GLU A 112 -4.13 -17.02 -12.18
C GLU A 112 -4.65 -16.00 -13.21
N PRO A 113 -3.84 -15.01 -13.58
CA PRO A 113 -4.20 -14.03 -14.60
C PRO A 113 -4.13 -14.67 -16.00
N THR A 114 -4.97 -14.21 -16.90
CA THR A 114 -5.00 -14.72 -18.28
C THR A 114 -3.67 -14.45 -18.98
N GLY A 115 -3.05 -15.52 -19.50
CA GLY A 115 -1.81 -15.44 -20.29
C GLY A 115 -0.53 -15.17 -19.49
N ARG A 116 -0.58 -15.25 -18.16
CA ARG A 116 0.58 -15.18 -17.27
C ARG A 116 0.66 -16.42 -16.38
N GLU A 117 1.82 -16.61 -15.77
CA GLU A 117 2.02 -17.72 -14.82
C GLU A 117 1.21 -17.49 -13.54
N ALA A 118 0.61 -18.56 -13.02
CA ALA A 118 -0.05 -18.56 -11.74
C ALA A 118 0.96 -18.33 -10.61
N LEU A 119 0.65 -17.43 -9.71
CA LEU A 119 1.48 -17.13 -8.53
C LEU A 119 0.74 -17.46 -7.25
N MET A 120 1.41 -18.12 -6.33
CA MET A 120 0.89 -18.45 -5.00
C MET A 120 1.72 -17.76 -3.92
N LYS A 121 1.03 -17.18 -2.95
CA LYS A 121 1.63 -16.64 -1.73
C LYS A 121 0.92 -17.15 -0.49
N THR A 122 1.68 -17.28 0.60
CA THR A 122 1.17 -17.75 1.88
C THR A 122 1.55 -16.78 2.97
N LEU A 123 0.59 -16.39 3.77
CA LEU A 123 0.77 -15.64 5.01
C LEU A 123 0.54 -16.56 6.20
N TRP A 124 1.34 -16.36 7.23
CA TRP A 124 1.24 -17.11 8.47
C TRP A 124 0.76 -16.18 9.58
N LYS A 125 -0.25 -16.62 10.31
CA LYS A 125 -0.70 -15.96 11.53
C LYS A 125 0.39 -16.07 12.59
N GLU A 126 0.65 -14.99 13.30
CA GLU A 126 1.60 -15.02 14.42
C GLU A 126 1.12 -15.97 15.54
N GLU A 127 2.06 -16.66 16.15
CA GLU A 127 1.75 -17.54 17.28
C GLU A 127 1.21 -16.72 18.47
N GLY A 128 0.11 -17.19 19.03
CA GLY A 128 -0.57 -16.48 20.13
C GLY A 128 -1.56 -15.41 19.69
N SER A 129 -1.58 -15.02 18.42
CA SER A 129 -2.62 -14.14 17.85
C SER A 129 -3.88 -14.93 17.49
N SER A 130 -5.03 -14.30 17.48
CA SER A 130 -6.27 -14.81 16.88
C SER A 130 -6.55 -14.18 15.50
N GLU A 131 -5.72 -13.22 15.08
CA GLU A 131 -5.92 -12.43 13.88
C GLU A 131 -4.69 -12.48 12.98
N LEU A 132 -4.93 -12.44 11.68
CA LEU A 132 -3.95 -12.20 10.64
C LEU A 132 -4.40 -10.98 9.84
N HIS A 133 -3.54 -9.99 9.69
CA HIS A 133 -3.77 -8.83 8.87
C HIS A 133 -2.47 -8.46 8.18
N ASP A 134 -2.39 -8.69 6.87
CA ASP A 134 -1.16 -8.45 6.11
C ASP A 134 -1.47 -8.22 4.62
N ILE A 135 -0.45 -7.84 3.85
CA ILE A 135 -0.53 -7.54 2.43
C ILE A 135 0.24 -8.59 1.64
N MET A 136 -0.41 -9.18 0.65
CA MET A 136 0.22 -10.03 -0.35
C MET A 136 0.53 -9.23 -1.62
N THR A 137 1.81 -9.16 -1.98
CA THR A 137 2.25 -8.50 -3.22
C THR A 137 2.59 -9.54 -4.27
N PHE A 138 1.92 -9.51 -5.41
CA PHE A 138 2.15 -10.37 -6.58
C PHE A 138 2.82 -9.55 -7.68
N THR A 139 3.89 -10.09 -8.28
CA THR A 139 4.65 -9.40 -9.34
C THR A 139 4.92 -10.39 -10.48
N TRP A 140 4.53 -10.05 -11.71
CA TRP A 140 4.72 -10.81 -12.94
C TRP A 140 5.74 -10.18 -13.88
#